data_4ac361bd2584770c8d507d1e8cee215e
#
_entry.id   4ac361bd2584770c8d507d1e8cee215e
#
_cell.length_a   1.000
_cell.length_b   1.000
_cell.length_c   1.000
_cell.angle_alpha   90.00
_cell.angle_beta   90.00
_cell.angle_gamma   90.00
#
_symmetry.space_group_name_H-M   'P 1'
#
loop_
_entity.id
_entity.type
_entity.pdbx_description
1 polymer ?
#
loop_
_entity_poly.entity_id
_entity_poly.type
_entity_poly.pdbx_seq_one_letter_code
_entity_poly.pdbx_strand_id
1 'polypeptide(L)'
;MLGKKEFLEALRDSPVIAAVKNPEGLQNCLTSDCSIAFVLYGDMLNIAGIVAQLKEAGKLAFVHIDLVDGLTSQDVVVDFIAKNTCADGIISTKHSLVRHAKGCGLLTVQRFFVLDSMALFNIGRQLATAEADAVEILPGVMPKVIRKISGSTDKPIIAGGLISDKEDVINALAAGAVSVSST
;
A
#
# COMPACT_ATOMS: atom_id res chain seq x y z
N MET A 1 -2.51 18.19 -3.13
CA MET A 1 -1.99 16.87 -2.76
C MET A 1 -2.50 16.54 -1.36
N LEU A 2 -2.93 15.30 -1.16
CA LEU A 2 -3.40 14.82 0.13
C LEU A 2 -2.26 14.85 1.16
N GLY A 3 -2.55 15.35 2.36
CA GLY A 3 -1.56 15.38 3.43
C GLY A 3 -1.44 14.04 4.15
N LYS A 4 -0.29 13.80 4.80
CA LYS A 4 -0.08 12.58 5.61
C LYS A 4 -1.17 12.38 6.68
N LYS A 5 -1.67 13.46 7.30
CA LYS A 5 -2.71 13.40 8.33
C LYS A 5 -4.02 12.83 7.78
N GLU A 6 -4.45 13.33 6.62
CA GLU A 6 -5.66 12.88 5.94
C GLU A 6 -5.56 11.41 5.50
N PHE A 7 -4.37 10.97 5.05
CA PHE A 7 -4.13 9.56 4.75
C PHE A 7 -4.25 8.66 5.98
N LEU A 8 -3.68 9.08 7.11
CA LEU A 8 -3.77 8.34 8.37
C LEU A 8 -5.20 8.25 8.92
N GLU A 9 -5.99 9.30 8.73
CA GLU A 9 -7.42 9.30 9.04
C GLU A 9 -8.17 8.33 8.12
N ALA A 10 -7.94 8.40 6.81
CA ALA A 10 -8.55 7.48 5.85
C ALA A 10 -8.23 6.00 6.12
N LEU A 11 -7.00 5.66 6.54
CA LEU A 11 -6.64 4.31 6.95
C LEU A 11 -7.44 3.81 8.16
N ARG A 12 -7.77 4.67 9.11
CA ARG A 12 -8.55 4.31 10.31
C ARG A 12 -10.04 4.21 10.02
N ASP A 13 -10.55 5.08 9.17
CA ASP A 13 -11.96 5.15 8.82
C ASP A 13 -12.35 4.06 7.81
N SER A 14 -11.40 3.57 7.03
CA SER A 14 -11.59 2.52 6.02
C SER A 14 -10.74 1.29 6.39
N PRO A 15 -11.28 0.35 7.17
CA PRO A 15 -10.52 -0.81 7.65
C PRO A 15 -10.12 -1.78 6.54
N VAL A 16 -10.73 -1.65 5.35
CA VAL A 16 -10.42 -2.46 4.16
C VAL A 16 -9.99 -1.57 3.02
N ILE A 17 -8.82 -1.85 2.47
CA ILE A 17 -8.25 -1.25 1.27
C ILE A 17 -8.53 -2.20 0.10
N ALA A 18 -9.04 -1.68 -1.01
CA ALA A 18 -9.24 -2.47 -2.21
C ALA A 18 -7.91 -2.73 -2.94
N ALA A 19 -7.49 -3.99 -3.02
CA ALA A 19 -6.32 -4.41 -3.79
C ALA A 19 -6.73 -4.79 -5.21
N VAL A 20 -6.55 -3.88 -6.15
CA VAL A 20 -7.04 -3.95 -7.53
C VAL A 20 -5.99 -4.62 -8.41
N LYS A 21 -6.28 -5.84 -8.90
CA LYS A 21 -5.34 -6.68 -9.66
C LYS A 21 -5.65 -6.78 -11.16
N ASN A 22 -6.80 -6.32 -11.59
CA ASN A 22 -7.27 -6.43 -12.97
C ASN A 22 -8.42 -5.43 -13.25
N PRO A 23 -8.87 -5.27 -14.50
CA PRO A 23 -9.97 -4.38 -14.85
C PRO A 23 -11.30 -4.67 -14.13
N GLU A 24 -11.61 -5.94 -13.87
CA GLU A 24 -12.82 -6.32 -13.13
C GLU A 24 -12.75 -5.82 -11.67
N GLY A 25 -11.61 -6.02 -11.01
CA GLY A 25 -11.35 -5.48 -9.66
C GLY A 25 -11.42 -3.95 -9.64
N LEU A 26 -11.00 -3.26 -10.71
CA LEU A 26 -11.17 -1.82 -10.82
C LEU A 26 -12.65 -1.44 -10.79
N GLN A 27 -13.48 -2.07 -11.65
CA GLN A 27 -14.92 -1.77 -11.70
C GLN A 27 -15.60 -2.02 -10.35
N ASN A 28 -15.27 -3.12 -9.68
CA ASN A 28 -15.78 -3.43 -8.34
C ASN A 28 -15.34 -2.37 -7.32
N CYS A 29 -14.08 -1.93 -7.37
CA CYS A 29 -13.56 -0.89 -6.48
C CYS A 29 -14.28 0.46 -6.69
N LEU A 30 -14.55 0.87 -7.94
CA LEU A 30 -15.20 2.14 -8.24
C LEU A 30 -16.57 2.29 -7.55
N THR A 31 -17.31 1.18 -7.41
CA THR A 31 -18.65 1.15 -6.80
C THR A 31 -18.65 0.73 -5.32
N SER A 32 -17.51 0.34 -4.77
CA SER A 32 -17.39 -0.09 -3.36
C SER A 32 -17.32 1.09 -2.40
N ASP A 33 -17.53 0.81 -1.11
CA ASP A 33 -17.38 1.80 -0.02
C ASP A 33 -15.90 2.00 0.41
N CYS A 34 -14.94 1.27 -0.17
CA CYS A 34 -13.53 1.44 0.14
C CYS A 34 -13.04 2.83 -0.25
N SER A 35 -12.41 3.55 0.67
CA SER A 35 -11.87 4.89 0.42
C SER A 35 -10.49 4.87 -0.22
N ILE A 36 -9.76 3.75 -0.09
CA ILE A 36 -8.36 3.59 -0.55
C ILE A 36 -8.28 2.41 -1.51
N ALA A 37 -7.57 2.60 -2.62
CA ALA A 37 -7.28 1.58 -3.62
C ALA A 37 -5.77 1.40 -3.79
N PHE A 38 -5.30 0.15 -3.76
CA PHE A 38 -3.95 -0.27 -4.13
C PHE A 38 -3.99 -0.85 -5.54
N VAL A 39 -3.39 -0.16 -6.51
CA VAL A 39 -3.32 -0.59 -7.90
C VAL A 39 -2.13 -1.51 -8.08
N LEU A 40 -2.42 -2.80 -8.32
CA LEU A 40 -1.43 -3.89 -8.41
C LEU A 40 -1.28 -4.43 -9.85
N TYR A 41 -1.73 -3.70 -10.84
CA TYR A 41 -1.70 -4.09 -12.25
C TYR A 41 -1.60 -2.87 -13.15
N GLY A 42 -1.40 -3.11 -14.42
CA GLY A 42 -1.33 -2.09 -15.46
C GLY A 42 0.08 -1.98 -16.04
N ASP A 43 0.21 -1.09 -16.99
CA ASP A 43 1.46 -0.77 -17.67
C ASP A 43 1.64 0.74 -17.79
N MET A 44 2.81 1.15 -18.25
CA MET A 44 3.14 2.58 -18.38
C MET A 44 2.20 3.36 -19.32
N LEU A 45 1.42 2.68 -20.19
CA LEU A 45 0.52 3.32 -21.13
C LEU A 45 -0.89 3.53 -20.54
N ASN A 46 -1.33 2.68 -19.62
CA ASN A 46 -2.68 2.71 -19.06
C ASN A 46 -2.78 3.12 -17.60
N ILE A 47 -1.67 3.14 -16.85
CA ILE A 47 -1.68 3.41 -15.40
C ILE A 47 -2.30 4.79 -15.08
N ALA A 48 -2.05 5.81 -15.90
CA ALA A 48 -2.62 7.13 -15.68
C ALA A 48 -4.17 7.12 -15.79
N GLY A 49 -4.72 6.37 -16.74
CA GLY A 49 -6.15 6.21 -16.91
C GLY A 49 -6.81 5.42 -15.78
N ILE A 50 -6.13 4.37 -15.27
CA ILE A 50 -6.58 3.60 -14.10
C ILE A 50 -6.67 4.50 -12.86
N VAL A 51 -5.62 5.26 -12.61
CA VAL A 51 -5.57 6.19 -11.47
C VAL A 51 -6.64 7.28 -11.60
N ALA A 52 -6.83 7.85 -12.80
CA ALA A 52 -7.83 8.89 -13.03
C ALA A 52 -9.25 8.40 -12.69
N GLN A 53 -9.64 7.21 -13.13
CA GLN A 53 -10.95 6.62 -12.79
C GLN A 53 -11.16 6.49 -11.26
N LEU A 54 -10.15 6.03 -10.53
CA LEU A 54 -10.21 5.95 -9.07
C LEU A 54 -10.36 7.32 -8.42
N LYS A 55 -9.63 8.32 -8.92
CA LYS A 55 -9.73 9.71 -8.41
C LYS A 55 -11.10 10.33 -8.71
N GLU A 56 -11.67 10.11 -9.88
CA GLU A 56 -13.03 10.54 -10.24
C GLU A 56 -14.10 9.91 -9.34
N ALA A 57 -13.89 8.66 -8.91
CA ALA A 57 -14.73 7.98 -7.93
C ALA A 57 -14.45 8.40 -6.47
N GLY A 58 -13.60 9.42 -6.23
CA GLY A 58 -13.29 9.93 -4.90
C GLY A 58 -12.34 9.05 -4.07
N LYS A 59 -11.70 8.05 -4.69
CA LYS A 59 -10.78 7.14 -3.99
C LYS A 59 -9.39 7.73 -3.86
N LEU A 60 -8.67 7.35 -2.80
CA LEU A 60 -7.22 7.52 -2.72
C LEU A 60 -6.54 6.40 -3.50
N ALA A 61 -5.70 6.76 -4.46
CA ALA A 61 -5.06 5.80 -5.36
C ALA A 61 -3.56 5.69 -5.07
N PHE A 62 -3.12 4.49 -4.68
CA PHE A 62 -1.71 4.14 -4.50
C PHE A 62 -1.28 3.15 -5.57
N VAL A 63 -0.20 3.44 -6.29
CA VAL A 63 0.32 2.58 -7.35
C VAL A 63 1.46 1.72 -6.83
N HIS A 64 1.34 0.39 -6.97
CA HIS A 64 2.45 -0.52 -6.67
C HIS A 64 3.43 -0.52 -7.84
N ILE A 65 4.42 0.35 -7.78
CA ILE A 65 5.33 0.62 -8.90
C ILE A 65 6.21 -0.56 -9.31
N ASP A 66 6.43 -1.53 -8.42
CA ASP A 66 7.18 -2.76 -8.75
C ASP A 66 6.35 -3.75 -9.61
N LEU A 67 5.02 -3.51 -9.79
CA LEU A 67 4.08 -4.38 -10.51
C LEU A 67 3.49 -3.73 -11.78
N VAL A 68 3.91 -2.51 -12.12
CA VAL A 68 3.48 -1.85 -13.36
C VAL A 68 4.42 -2.25 -14.48
N ASP A 69 3.88 -2.88 -15.53
CA ASP A 69 4.66 -3.34 -16.67
C ASP A 69 5.30 -2.17 -17.43
N GLY A 70 6.52 -2.39 -17.90
CA GLY A 70 7.29 -1.38 -18.64
C GLY A 70 8.00 -0.35 -17.75
N LEU A 71 7.79 -0.37 -16.44
CA LEU A 71 8.52 0.46 -15.51
C LEU A 71 9.75 -0.27 -14.95
N THR A 72 10.88 0.45 -14.86
CA THR A 72 12.12 -0.07 -14.27
C THR A 72 12.18 0.27 -12.78
N SER A 73 13.09 -0.40 -12.05
CA SER A 73 13.26 -0.14 -10.61
C SER A 73 14.22 1.01 -10.33
N GLN A 74 14.03 2.15 -10.99
CA GLN A 74 14.85 3.35 -10.88
C GLN A 74 14.01 4.55 -10.47
N ASP A 75 14.63 5.58 -9.94
CA ASP A 75 13.97 6.79 -9.42
C ASP A 75 13.08 7.48 -10.48
N VAL A 76 13.46 7.36 -11.77
CA VAL A 76 12.66 7.91 -12.89
C VAL A 76 11.22 7.36 -12.95
N VAL A 77 10.99 6.15 -12.43
CA VAL A 77 9.63 5.57 -12.35
C VAL A 77 8.76 6.36 -11.39
N VAL A 78 9.32 6.75 -10.25
CA VAL A 78 8.62 7.58 -9.27
C VAL A 78 8.32 8.95 -9.86
N ASP A 79 9.30 9.55 -10.56
CA ASP A 79 9.12 10.82 -11.26
C ASP A 79 8.01 10.71 -12.31
N PHE A 80 7.96 9.59 -13.04
CA PHE A 80 6.91 9.33 -14.03
C PHE A 80 5.52 9.29 -13.36
N ILE A 81 5.35 8.54 -12.29
CA ILE A 81 4.08 8.48 -11.55
C ILE A 81 3.68 9.86 -11.02
N ALA A 82 4.62 10.58 -10.41
CA ALA A 82 4.36 11.90 -9.84
C ALA A 82 3.95 12.95 -10.88
N LYS A 83 4.51 12.88 -12.11
CA LYS A 83 4.29 13.88 -13.17
C LYS A 83 3.16 13.52 -14.13
N ASN A 84 2.91 12.23 -14.34
CA ASN A 84 2.00 11.77 -15.40
C ASN A 84 0.72 11.12 -14.88
N THR A 85 0.57 11.03 -13.55
CA THR A 85 -0.66 10.51 -12.94
C THR A 85 -1.14 11.45 -11.83
N CYS A 86 -2.37 11.26 -11.38
CA CYS A 86 -2.92 11.92 -10.20
C CYS A 86 -2.93 10.98 -8.97
N ALA A 87 -1.97 10.05 -8.90
CA ALA A 87 -1.83 9.15 -7.76
C ALA A 87 -1.53 9.94 -6.47
N ASP A 88 -2.13 9.53 -5.37
CA ASP A 88 -1.86 10.10 -4.05
C ASP A 88 -0.55 9.56 -3.47
N GLY A 89 -0.16 8.35 -3.87
CA GLY A 89 1.06 7.72 -3.37
C GLY A 89 1.49 6.49 -4.16
N ILE A 90 2.56 5.88 -3.66
CA ILE A 90 3.12 4.64 -4.19
C ILE A 90 3.25 3.56 -3.14
N ILE A 91 3.30 2.32 -3.62
CA ILE A 91 3.72 1.14 -2.85
C ILE A 91 4.98 0.58 -3.52
N SER A 92 5.99 0.26 -2.73
CA SER A 92 7.17 -0.44 -3.23
C SER A 92 7.80 -1.33 -2.16
N THR A 93 8.45 -2.40 -2.59
CA THR A 93 9.33 -3.23 -1.75
C THR A 93 10.70 -2.60 -1.55
N LYS A 94 11.06 -1.60 -2.38
CA LYS A 94 12.38 -0.98 -2.43
C LYS A 94 12.43 0.31 -1.63
N HIS A 95 13.21 0.31 -0.56
CA HIS A 95 13.38 1.46 0.32
C HIS A 95 13.87 2.73 -0.42
N SER A 96 14.76 2.59 -1.41
CA SER A 96 15.25 3.74 -2.19
C SER A 96 14.12 4.46 -2.94
N LEU A 97 13.21 3.70 -3.57
CA LEU A 97 12.07 4.26 -4.30
C LEU A 97 11.06 4.93 -3.37
N VAL A 98 10.81 4.33 -2.20
CA VAL A 98 9.95 4.93 -1.16
C VAL A 98 10.51 6.28 -0.70
N ARG A 99 11.82 6.36 -0.44
CA ARG A 99 12.49 7.60 -0.06
C ARG A 99 12.42 8.66 -1.17
N HIS A 100 12.67 8.25 -2.43
CA HIS A 100 12.59 9.17 -3.57
C HIS A 100 11.17 9.72 -3.76
N ALA A 101 10.14 8.85 -3.64
CA ALA A 101 8.74 9.23 -3.75
C ALA A 101 8.31 10.27 -2.71
N LYS A 102 8.82 10.15 -1.50
CA LYS A 102 8.61 11.14 -0.45
C LYS A 102 9.21 12.49 -0.81
N GLY A 103 10.39 12.51 -1.44
CA GLY A 103 11.00 13.72 -2.00
C GLY A 103 10.17 14.36 -3.12
N CYS A 104 9.40 13.56 -3.85
CA CYS A 104 8.46 14.03 -4.89
C CYS A 104 7.09 14.48 -4.33
N GLY A 105 6.87 14.41 -3.01
CA GLY A 105 5.62 14.78 -2.37
C GLY A 105 4.52 13.72 -2.43
N LEU A 106 4.84 12.50 -2.85
CA LEU A 106 3.91 11.37 -2.83
C LEU A 106 3.84 10.72 -1.44
N LEU A 107 2.66 10.24 -1.06
CA LEU A 107 2.49 9.36 0.08
C LEU A 107 3.13 8.00 -0.21
N THR A 108 3.59 7.31 0.83
CA THR A 108 4.40 6.12 0.64
C THR A 108 3.98 4.97 1.54
N VAL A 109 3.86 3.79 0.93
CA VAL A 109 3.68 2.52 1.62
C VAL A 109 4.86 1.61 1.31
N GLN A 110 5.62 1.22 2.34
CA GLN A 110 6.69 0.23 2.21
C GLN A 110 6.12 -1.17 2.40
N ARG A 111 6.25 -2.04 1.39
CA ARG A 111 5.78 -3.43 1.47
C ARG A 111 6.91 -4.37 1.90
N PHE A 112 6.58 -5.27 2.84
CA PHE A 112 7.48 -6.32 3.33
C PHE A 112 6.84 -7.69 3.23
N PHE A 113 7.64 -8.69 2.83
CA PHE A 113 7.26 -10.10 2.85
C PHE A 113 7.93 -10.80 4.04
N VAL A 114 7.14 -11.40 4.91
CA VAL A 114 7.62 -12.20 6.04
C VAL A 114 7.64 -13.67 5.64
N LEU A 115 8.73 -14.11 5.03
CA LEU A 115 8.89 -15.48 4.53
C LEU A 115 9.41 -16.42 5.62
N ASP A 116 10.25 -15.90 6.52
CA ASP A 116 10.90 -16.67 7.59
C ASP A 116 11.31 -15.77 8.77
N SER A 117 11.97 -16.36 9.76
CA SER A 117 12.45 -15.64 10.94
C SER A 117 13.57 -14.63 10.64
N MET A 118 14.37 -14.89 9.61
CA MET A 118 15.41 -13.96 9.17
C MET A 118 14.81 -12.72 8.50
N ALA A 119 13.80 -12.91 7.64
CA ALA A 119 13.05 -11.82 7.05
C ALA A 119 12.40 -10.94 8.14
N LEU A 120 11.77 -11.57 9.14
CA LEU A 120 11.16 -10.87 10.26
C LEU A 120 12.19 -10.05 11.07
N PHE A 121 13.38 -10.60 11.32
CA PHE A 121 14.46 -9.88 12.00
C PHE A 121 14.94 -8.67 11.19
N ASN A 122 15.14 -8.85 9.88
CA ASN A 122 15.57 -7.78 8.98
C ASN A 122 14.53 -6.66 8.86
N ILE A 123 13.24 -7.00 8.83
CA ILE A 123 12.15 -6.02 8.83
C ILE A 123 12.24 -5.13 10.06
N GLY A 124 12.44 -5.68 11.25
CA GLY A 124 12.60 -4.89 12.48
C GLY A 124 13.71 -3.85 12.38
N ARG A 125 14.85 -4.22 11.76
CA ARG A 125 15.96 -3.29 11.52
C ARG A 125 15.62 -2.22 10.49
N GLN A 126 14.94 -2.58 9.40
CA GLN A 126 14.57 -1.66 8.34
C GLN A 126 13.49 -0.67 8.80
N LEU A 127 12.55 -1.10 9.65
CA LEU A 127 11.52 -0.24 10.21
C LEU A 127 12.08 0.91 11.05
N ALA A 128 13.21 0.69 11.74
CA ALA A 128 13.86 1.73 12.54
C ALA A 128 14.36 2.91 11.68
N THR A 129 14.66 2.67 10.39
CA THR A 129 15.13 3.69 9.44
C THR A 129 14.12 3.98 8.32
N ALA A 130 12.96 3.31 8.33
CA ALA A 130 11.97 3.48 7.29
C ALA A 130 11.39 4.90 7.28
N GLU A 131 11.38 5.52 6.12
CA GLU A 131 10.80 6.85 5.93
C GLU A 131 9.35 6.80 5.43
N ALA A 132 8.83 5.59 5.13
CA ALA A 132 7.46 5.39 4.64
C ALA A 132 6.41 5.97 5.60
N ASP A 133 5.28 6.40 5.05
CA ASP A 133 4.14 6.91 5.83
C ASP A 133 3.32 5.79 6.44
N ALA A 134 3.27 4.62 5.78
CA ALA A 134 2.69 3.38 6.29
C ALA A 134 3.53 2.17 5.84
N VAL A 135 3.31 1.03 6.48
CA VAL A 135 4.00 -0.23 6.20
C VAL A 135 2.98 -1.32 5.92
N GLU A 136 3.15 -2.04 4.82
CA GLU A 136 2.33 -3.19 4.51
C GLU A 136 3.09 -4.49 4.74
N ILE A 137 2.49 -5.43 5.47
CA ILE A 137 3.06 -6.72 5.84
C ILE A 137 2.30 -7.84 5.13
N LEU A 138 3.02 -8.69 4.43
CA LEU A 138 2.50 -9.89 3.77
C LEU A 138 3.21 -11.15 4.28
N PRO A 139 2.46 -12.26 4.47
CA PRO A 139 1.01 -12.39 4.42
C PRO A 139 0.32 -11.81 5.67
N GLY A 140 -0.87 -11.24 5.48
CA GLY A 140 -1.66 -10.58 6.52
C GLY A 140 -2.36 -11.52 7.50
N VAL A 141 -2.38 -12.82 7.23
CA VAL A 141 -3.03 -13.86 8.05
C VAL A 141 -2.15 -14.39 9.20
N MET A 142 -1.14 -13.63 9.59
CA MET A 142 -0.23 -14.01 10.69
C MET A 142 -0.33 -13.04 11.89
N PRO A 143 -1.38 -13.14 12.73
CA PRO A 143 -1.62 -12.15 13.80
C PRO A 143 -0.47 -12.05 14.81
N LYS A 144 0.25 -13.14 15.08
CA LYS A 144 1.43 -13.13 15.96
C LYS A 144 2.56 -12.26 15.40
N VAL A 145 2.78 -12.31 14.09
CA VAL A 145 3.81 -11.53 13.39
C VAL A 145 3.40 -10.06 13.34
N ILE A 146 2.14 -9.79 12.97
CA ILE A 146 1.59 -8.43 12.94
C ILE A 146 1.74 -7.77 14.32
N ARG A 147 1.35 -8.45 15.40
CA ARG A 147 1.50 -7.94 16.78
C ARG A 147 2.95 -7.62 17.14
N LYS A 148 3.88 -8.48 16.74
CA LYS A 148 5.31 -8.25 17.00
C LYS A 148 5.81 -7.03 16.25
N ILE A 149 5.43 -6.87 14.98
CA ILE A 149 5.86 -5.75 14.15
C ILE A 149 5.21 -4.45 14.62
N SER A 150 3.89 -4.42 14.87
CA SER A 150 3.17 -3.24 15.34
C SER A 150 3.68 -2.72 16.69
N GLY A 151 4.13 -3.63 17.58
CA GLY A 151 4.76 -3.26 18.85
C GLY A 151 6.19 -2.73 18.72
N SER A 152 6.81 -2.79 17.54
CA SER A 152 8.20 -2.36 17.31
C SER A 152 8.32 -1.07 16.48
N THR A 153 7.22 -0.46 16.08
CA THR A 153 7.21 0.76 15.25
C THR A 153 5.98 1.62 15.53
N ASP A 154 6.13 2.93 15.39
CA ASP A 154 5.02 3.89 15.44
C ASP A 154 4.30 4.05 14.08
N LYS A 155 4.77 3.37 13.05
CA LYS A 155 4.16 3.45 11.72
C LYS A 155 2.88 2.62 11.67
N PRO A 156 1.82 3.11 10.99
CA PRO A 156 0.62 2.35 10.76
C PRO A 156 0.94 1.09 9.95
N ILE A 157 0.46 -0.05 10.43
CA ILE A 157 0.64 -1.36 9.78
C ILE A 157 -0.63 -1.70 8.99
N ILE A 158 -0.45 -2.03 7.73
CA ILE A 158 -1.47 -2.58 6.84
C ILE A 158 -1.18 -4.08 6.70
N ALA A 159 -2.16 -4.93 6.93
CA ALA A 159 -2.03 -6.36 6.74
C ALA A 159 -2.54 -6.74 5.34
N GLY A 160 -1.68 -7.31 4.49
CA GLY A 160 -2.03 -7.65 3.11
C GLY A 160 -1.70 -9.09 2.73
N GLY A 161 -2.35 -9.58 1.69
CA GLY A 161 -2.14 -10.92 1.15
C GLY A 161 -2.75 -12.04 1.98
N LEU A 162 -3.38 -12.98 1.29
CA LEU A 162 -4.09 -14.14 1.84
C LEU A 162 -5.30 -13.80 2.74
N ILE A 163 -5.69 -12.55 2.87
CA ILE A 163 -6.92 -12.13 3.55
C ILE A 163 -8.10 -12.55 2.68
N SER A 164 -8.90 -13.50 3.15
CA SER A 164 -9.96 -14.14 2.36
C SER A 164 -11.36 -13.98 2.95
N ASP A 165 -11.46 -13.74 4.25
CA ASP A 165 -12.74 -13.66 4.93
C ASP A 165 -12.75 -12.61 6.06
N LYS A 166 -13.90 -12.44 6.69
CA LYS A 166 -14.11 -11.49 7.78
C LYS A 166 -13.28 -11.82 9.02
N GLU A 167 -13.01 -13.10 9.28
CA GLU A 167 -12.22 -13.53 10.43
C GLU A 167 -10.77 -13.11 10.28
N ASP A 168 -10.20 -13.26 9.08
CA ASP A 168 -8.85 -12.77 8.77
C ASP A 168 -8.72 -11.26 9.02
N VAL A 169 -9.72 -10.48 8.57
CA VAL A 169 -9.76 -9.03 8.80
C VAL A 169 -9.76 -8.71 10.29
N ILE A 170 -10.67 -9.33 11.06
CA ILE A 170 -10.79 -9.12 12.50
C ILE A 170 -9.49 -9.48 13.22
N ASN A 171 -8.89 -10.63 12.88
CA ASN A 171 -7.65 -11.11 13.49
C ASN A 171 -6.46 -10.17 13.19
N ALA A 172 -6.36 -9.64 11.98
CA ALA A 172 -5.31 -8.70 11.61
C ALA A 172 -5.46 -7.37 12.37
N LEU A 173 -6.66 -6.80 12.43
CA LEU A 173 -6.94 -5.57 13.17
C LEU A 173 -6.72 -5.75 14.68
N ALA A 174 -7.19 -6.84 15.27
CA ALA A 174 -6.96 -7.17 16.68
C ALA A 174 -5.47 -7.40 17.01
N ALA A 175 -4.66 -7.72 16.02
CA ALA A 175 -3.21 -7.87 16.16
C ALA A 175 -2.44 -6.53 16.07
N GLY A 176 -3.11 -5.42 15.75
CA GLY A 176 -2.52 -4.09 15.69
C GLY A 176 -2.34 -3.53 14.28
N ALA A 177 -2.87 -4.18 13.24
CA ALA A 177 -3.01 -3.55 11.94
C ALA A 177 -4.08 -2.43 12.03
N VAL A 178 -3.86 -1.31 11.33
CA VAL A 178 -4.85 -0.22 11.26
C VAL A 178 -5.83 -0.44 10.12
N SER A 179 -5.43 -1.23 9.12
CA SER A 179 -6.23 -1.54 7.94
C SER A 179 -5.73 -2.87 7.32
N VAL A 180 -6.53 -3.47 6.46
CA VAL A 180 -6.15 -4.65 5.68
C VAL A 180 -6.28 -4.35 4.20
N SER A 181 -5.44 -4.95 3.34
CA SER A 181 -5.59 -4.92 1.89
C SER A 181 -6.07 -6.28 1.38
N SER A 182 -7.20 -6.28 0.67
CA SER A 182 -7.81 -7.49 0.10
C SER A 182 -8.37 -7.23 -1.29
N THR A 183 -8.55 -8.28 -2.07
CA THR A 183 -9.11 -8.27 -3.44
C THR A 183 -10.56 -8.69 -3.44
#